data_9b32b70a9b757de82e99692d7820ccdd
#
_entry.id   9b32b70a9b757de82e99692d7820ccdd
#
_cell.length_a   1.000
_cell.length_b   1.000
_cell.length_c   1.000
_cell.angle_alpha   90.00
_cell.angle_beta   90.00
_cell.angle_gamma   90.00
#
_symmetry.space_group_name_H-M   'P 1'
#
loop_
_entity.id
_entity.type
_entity.pdbx_description
1 polymer ?
#
loop_
_entity_poly.entity_id
_entity_poly.type
_entity_poly.pdbx_seq_one_letter_code
_entity_poly.pdbx_strand_id
1 'polypeptide(L)'
;MIGFETIGNATLTLIDDEPILTTDPWVFGNPYFGSWGHKYIIPEEQLNNINKCKFVWLSHGHPDHIDPDSFNLFEGKKILLADHYNKRIFNELSKKYNCIELKSNTWFQISKNIRIKSFSDWNQDSSLLVEILKKDIIFNLNDGQALGWSSEIKKIIKNYQNRFLLRLISWGDADMINFYDHHDKFILPLAAEKKPCGQTYAYNLKSWGCNFAVPFSSMHRYVRDDSLR
;
A
#
# COMPACT_ATOMS: atom_id res chain seq x y z
N MET A 1 17.59 -14.74 4.95
CA MET A 1 16.27 -15.04 4.31
C MET A 1 15.91 -13.88 3.39
N ILE A 2 15.37 -14.16 2.19
CA ILE A 2 14.93 -13.11 1.25
C ILE A 2 13.44 -13.29 0.99
N GLY A 3 12.67 -12.21 1.08
CA GLY A 3 11.23 -12.27 0.88
C GLY A 3 10.49 -11.00 1.30
N PHE A 4 9.23 -11.18 1.65
CA PHE A 4 8.38 -10.09 2.13
C PHE A 4 7.35 -10.58 3.14
N GLU A 5 6.84 -9.66 3.93
CA GLU A 5 5.67 -9.86 4.79
C GLU A 5 4.67 -8.72 4.60
N THR A 6 3.38 -9.01 4.78
CA THR A 6 2.31 -8.00 4.80
C THR A 6 1.86 -7.77 6.23
N ILE A 7 1.59 -6.51 6.57
CA ILE A 7 1.31 -6.09 7.94
C ILE A 7 0.10 -5.16 7.94
N GLY A 8 -0.81 -5.36 8.87
CA GLY A 8 -1.95 -4.46 9.06
C GLY A 8 -2.77 -4.27 7.79
N ASN A 9 -2.95 -3.01 7.37
CA ASN A 9 -3.78 -2.64 6.22
C ASN A 9 -3.00 -2.70 4.90
N ALA A 10 -2.07 -1.77 4.69
CA ALA A 10 -1.36 -1.56 3.42
C ALA A 10 0.16 -1.59 3.57
N THR A 11 0.67 -2.13 4.68
CA THR A 11 2.11 -2.18 4.93
C THR A 11 2.71 -3.46 4.38
N LEU A 12 3.77 -3.32 3.60
CA LEU A 12 4.62 -4.38 3.08
C LEU A 12 6.02 -4.16 3.63
N THR A 13 6.64 -5.18 4.22
CA THR A 13 8.06 -5.13 4.61
C THR A 13 8.87 -6.09 3.73
N LEU A 14 9.92 -5.57 3.11
CA LEU A 14 10.87 -6.33 2.30
C LEU A 14 12.08 -6.75 3.14
N ILE A 15 12.48 -8.00 3.00
CA ILE A 15 13.56 -8.64 3.75
C ILE A 15 14.64 -9.12 2.78
N ASP A 16 15.88 -8.72 3.01
CA ASP A 16 17.09 -9.22 2.35
C ASP A 16 18.12 -9.49 3.44
N ASP A 17 18.03 -10.69 4.04
CA ASP A 17 18.60 -11.15 5.30
C ASP A 17 18.09 -10.38 6.52
N GLU A 18 18.01 -9.06 6.42
CA GLU A 18 17.41 -8.15 7.39
C GLU A 18 16.28 -7.33 6.75
N PRO A 19 15.32 -6.80 7.53
CA PRO A 19 14.32 -5.88 7.03
C PRO A 19 14.96 -4.64 6.43
N ILE A 20 14.57 -4.26 5.21
CA ILE A 20 15.25 -3.22 4.45
C ILE A 20 14.36 -2.05 4.05
N LEU A 21 13.13 -2.32 3.66
CA LEU A 21 12.15 -1.33 3.24
C LEU A 21 10.77 -1.70 3.76
N THR A 22 10.03 -0.72 4.25
CA THR A 22 8.59 -0.84 4.52
C THR A 22 7.79 0.12 3.65
N THR A 23 6.55 -0.25 3.31
CA THR A 23 5.63 0.62 2.55
C THR A 23 4.46 1.04 3.41
N ASP A 24 4.02 2.30 3.27
CA ASP A 24 2.78 2.83 3.86
C ASP A 24 2.54 2.35 5.31
N PRO A 25 3.48 2.59 6.25
CA PRO A 25 3.45 1.97 7.57
C PRO A 25 2.45 2.67 8.52
N TRP A 26 1.14 2.52 8.26
CA TRP A 26 0.13 2.84 9.25
C TRP A 26 0.07 1.68 10.25
N VAL A 27 0.58 1.90 11.45
CA VAL A 27 0.63 0.91 12.54
C VAL A 27 0.11 1.45 13.87
N PHE A 28 0.02 2.77 14.00
CA PHE A 28 -0.52 3.47 15.16
C PHE A 28 -1.63 4.44 14.71
N GLY A 29 -2.43 4.88 15.66
CA GLY A 29 -3.50 5.84 15.41
C GLY A 29 -4.73 5.25 14.72
N ASN A 30 -5.74 6.09 14.59
CA ASN A 30 -7.01 5.79 13.97
C ASN A 30 -7.30 6.84 12.89
N PRO A 31 -6.87 6.64 11.65
CA PRO A 31 -7.07 7.58 10.56
C PRO A 31 -8.56 7.82 10.27
N TYR A 32 -8.81 8.78 9.37
CA TYR A 32 -10.16 9.22 9.00
C TYR A 32 -10.98 9.66 10.20
N PHE A 33 -10.42 10.62 10.98
CA PHE A 33 -11.07 11.20 12.16
C PHE A 33 -11.44 10.16 13.24
N GLY A 34 -10.60 9.15 13.43
CA GLY A 34 -10.83 8.08 14.40
C GLY A 34 -11.75 6.97 13.90
N SER A 35 -12.11 6.95 12.61
CA SER A 35 -13.05 5.97 12.07
C SER A 35 -12.44 4.61 11.87
N TRP A 36 -11.19 4.54 11.43
CA TRP A 36 -10.52 3.28 11.10
C TRP A 36 -9.54 2.85 12.18
N GLY A 37 -9.52 1.57 12.48
CA GLY A 37 -8.53 0.95 13.34
C GLY A 37 -8.09 -0.39 12.75
N HIS A 38 -6.98 -0.92 13.25
CA HIS A 38 -6.52 -2.25 12.83
C HIS A 38 -7.52 -3.33 13.24
N LYS A 39 -7.78 -4.26 12.33
CA LYS A 39 -8.61 -5.44 12.61
C LYS A 39 -7.92 -6.39 13.57
N TYR A 40 -6.58 -6.44 13.53
CA TYR A 40 -5.74 -7.32 14.33
C TYR A 40 -4.66 -6.51 15.05
N ILE A 41 -4.23 -7.01 16.20
CA ILE A 41 -3.05 -6.49 16.88
C ILE A 41 -1.84 -6.84 16.02
N ILE A 42 -1.04 -5.84 15.66
CA ILE A 42 0.20 -6.05 14.91
C ILE A 42 1.21 -6.73 15.83
N PRO A 43 1.77 -7.89 15.46
CA PRO A 43 2.77 -8.58 16.26
C PRO A 43 4.02 -7.72 16.50
N GLU A 44 4.59 -7.83 17.70
CA GLU A 44 5.80 -7.08 18.08
C GLU A 44 6.98 -7.34 17.13
N GLU A 45 7.12 -8.57 16.66
CA GLU A 45 8.15 -8.92 15.68
C GLU A 45 8.02 -8.10 14.38
N GLN A 46 6.79 -7.92 13.87
CA GLN A 46 6.52 -7.13 12.68
C GLN A 46 6.79 -5.63 12.91
N LEU A 47 6.44 -5.09 14.09
CA LEU A 47 6.80 -3.73 14.47
C LEU A 47 8.32 -3.55 14.53
N ASN A 48 9.03 -4.51 15.09
CA ASN A 48 10.49 -4.52 15.13
C ASN A 48 11.10 -4.59 13.73
N ASN A 49 10.49 -5.33 12.80
CA ASN A 49 10.92 -5.38 11.41
C ASN A 49 10.75 -4.02 10.72
N ILE A 50 9.62 -3.34 10.91
CA ILE A 50 9.41 -1.98 10.42
C ILE A 50 10.46 -1.02 10.98
N ASN A 51 10.74 -1.10 12.29
CA ASN A 51 11.74 -0.25 12.94
C ASN A 51 13.15 -0.44 12.38
N LYS A 52 13.54 -1.65 12.02
CA LYS A 52 14.85 -1.97 11.43
C LYS A 52 15.00 -1.51 9.98
N CYS A 53 13.92 -1.25 9.26
CA CYS A 53 13.98 -0.82 7.86
C CYS A 53 14.78 0.49 7.69
N LYS A 54 15.60 0.53 6.64
CA LYS A 54 16.37 1.73 6.27
C LYS A 54 15.58 2.68 5.38
N PHE A 55 14.56 2.16 4.71
CA PHE A 55 13.72 2.89 3.77
C PHE A 55 12.24 2.76 4.14
N VAL A 56 11.51 3.85 3.91
CA VAL A 56 10.04 3.87 3.90
C VAL A 56 9.60 4.36 2.53
N TRP A 57 8.76 3.60 1.84
CA TRP A 57 8.12 4.07 0.62
C TRP A 57 6.67 4.44 0.94
N LEU A 58 6.23 5.61 0.42
CA LEU A 58 4.87 6.10 0.59
C LEU A 58 4.19 6.22 -0.77
N SER A 59 3.04 5.58 -0.90
CA SER A 59 2.30 5.49 -2.15
C SER A 59 1.58 6.78 -2.50
N HIS A 60 0.82 7.32 -1.56
CA HIS A 60 -0.01 8.51 -1.73
C HIS A 60 -0.41 9.12 -0.37
N GLY A 61 -1.25 10.15 -0.40
CA GLY A 61 -1.54 10.99 0.76
C GLY A 61 -2.80 10.66 1.56
N HIS A 62 -3.39 9.48 1.41
CA HIS A 62 -4.50 9.08 2.25
C HIS A 62 -4.05 8.81 3.69
N PRO A 63 -4.91 9.08 4.69
CA PRO A 63 -4.54 8.97 6.11
C PRO A 63 -4.13 7.56 6.56
N ASP A 64 -4.64 6.51 5.95
CA ASP A 64 -4.26 5.12 6.24
C ASP A 64 -2.96 4.67 5.57
N HIS A 65 -2.28 5.56 4.85
CA HIS A 65 -0.95 5.38 4.26
C HIS A 65 0.07 6.34 4.86
N ILE A 66 -0.35 7.57 5.16
CA ILE A 66 0.47 8.59 5.80
C ILE A 66 -0.25 9.07 7.06
N ASP A 67 -0.19 8.27 8.12
CA ASP A 67 -0.77 8.61 9.42
C ASP A 67 0.27 9.33 10.30
N PRO A 68 -0.03 10.53 10.83
CA PRO A 68 0.89 11.27 11.70
C PRO A 68 1.31 10.53 12.96
N ASP A 69 0.43 9.68 13.53
CA ASP A 69 0.73 8.89 14.73
C ASP A 69 1.80 7.82 14.47
N SER A 70 2.01 7.47 13.21
CA SER A 70 3.06 6.52 12.77
C SER A 70 4.37 7.21 12.33
N PHE A 71 4.47 8.53 12.39
CA PHE A 71 5.65 9.26 11.88
C PHE A 71 6.94 9.05 12.71
N ASN A 72 6.84 8.59 13.94
CA ASN A 72 8.01 8.16 14.72
C ASN A 72 8.78 7.03 14.02
N LEU A 73 8.11 6.24 13.19
CA LEU A 73 8.73 5.17 12.39
C LEU A 73 9.61 5.71 11.26
N PHE A 74 9.55 7.00 10.93
CA PHE A 74 10.31 7.62 9.84
C PHE A 74 11.69 8.11 10.30
N GLU A 75 11.90 8.24 11.61
CA GLU A 75 13.15 8.78 12.16
C GLU A 75 14.36 7.96 11.74
N GLY A 76 15.39 8.64 11.25
CA GLY A 76 16.63 8.04 10.79
C GLY A 76 16.55 7.28 9.46
N LYS A 77 15.38 7.20 8.83
CA LYS A 77 15.16 6.48 7.58
C LYS A 77 15.18 7.41 6.36
N LYS A 78 15.37 6.81 5.17
CA LYS A 78 15.18 7.49 3.89
C LYS A 78 13.74 7.27 3.43
N ILE A 79 13.02 8.37 3.20
CA ILE A 79 11.64 8.33 2.74
C ILE A 79 11.64 8.39 1.21
N LEU A 80 11.14 7.34 0.58
CA LEU A 80 11.05 7.22 -0.86
C LEU A 80 9.65 7.62 -1.31
N LEU A 81 9.55 8.57 -2.22
CA LEU A 81 8.30 9.14 -2.70
C LEU A 81 8.24 9.07 -4.22
N ALA A 82 7.06 8.80 -4.78
CA ALA A 82 6.85 8.90 -6.21
C ALA A 82 6.95 10.37 -6.69
N ASP A 83 7.35 10.57 -7.93
CA ASP A 83 7.50 11.89 -8.58
C ASP A 83 6.15 12.48 -9.00
N HIS A 84 5.27 12.72 -8.05
CA HIS A 84 3.99 13.37 -8.31
C HIS A 84 4.16 14.80 -8.81
N TYR A 85 3.37 15.21 -9.79
CA TYR A 85 3.50 16.51 -10.46
C TYR A 85 3.38 17.72 -9.51
N ASN A 86 2.57 17.63 -8.47
CA ASN A 86 2.37 18.73 -7.52
C ASN A 86 3.37 18.73 -6.35
N LYS A 87 4.13 17.64 -6.17
CA LYS A 87 5.17 17.46 -5.13
C LYS A 87 4.74 17.81 -3.68
N ARG A 88 3.43 17.85 -3.40
CA ARG A 88 2.93 18.30 -2.10
C ARG A 88 3.51 17.48 -0.95
N ILE A 89 3.43 16.14 -1.04
CA ILE A 89 3.93 15.23 0.00
C ILE A 89 5.45 15.39 0.14
N PHE A 90 6.17 15.41 -0.99
CA PHE A 90 7.61 15.59 -0.99
C PHE A 90 8.02 16.91 -0.30
N ASN A 91 7.39 18.03 -0.67
CA ASN A 91 7.68 19.34 -0.12
C ASN A 91 7.41 19.44 1.39
N GLU A 92 6.35 18.77 1.88
CA GLU A 92 6.04 18.77 3.31
C GLU A 92 6.97 17.85 4.10
N LEU A 93 7.17 16.62 3.67
CA LEU A 93 7.99 15.66 4.41
C LEU A 93 9.49 16.00 4.36
N SER A 94 9.98 16.57 3.27
CA SER A 94 11.40 16.95 3.14
C SER A 94 11.82 18.07 4.09
N LYS A 95 10.88 18.79 4.69
CA LYS A 95 11.18 19.78 5.75
C LYS A 95 11.73 19.12 7.03
N LYS A 96 11.38 17.86 7.25
CA LYS A 96 11.73 17.15 8.50
C LYS A 96 12.51 15.85 8.27
N TYR A 97 12.30 15.18 7.14
CA TYR A 97 12.85 13.85 6.86
C TYR A 97 13.76 13.84 5.64
N ASN A 98 14.64 12.84 5.55
CA ASN A 98 15.50 12.61 4.39
C ASN A 98 14.69 11.98 3.25
N CYS A 99 14.09 12.79 2.39
CA CYS A 99 13.26 12.36 1.29
C CYS A 99 14.04 12.19 -0.01
N ILE A 100 13.72 11.13 -0.75
CA ILE A 100 14.23 10.86 -2.09
C ILE A 100 13.03 10.73 -3.03
N GLU A 101 12.99 11.55 -4.07
CA GLU A 101 11.99 11.44 -5.13
C GLU A 101 12.41 10.34 -6.12
N LEU A 102 11.57 9.34 -6.30
CA LEU A 102 11.79 8.25 -7.24
C LEU A 102 11.19 8.63 -8.60
N LYS A 103 12.04 8.78 -9.61
CA LYS A 103 11.57 9.02 -10.98
C LYS A 103 10.75 7.83 -11.48
N SER A 104 9.55 8.08 -11.96
CA SER A 104 8.65 7.06 -12.51
C SER A 104 9.34 6.22 -13.58
N ASN A 105 9.01 4.92 -13.58
CA ASN A 105 9.58 3.92 -14.50
C ASN A 105 11.10 3.78 -14.46
N THR A 106 11.75 4.16 -13.34
CA THR A 106 13.21 4.02 -13.17
C THR A 106 13.51 3.08 -12.01
N TRP A 107 14.38 2.09 -12.23
CA TRP A 107 14.79 1.18 -11.16
C TRP A 107 15.67 1.88 -10.13
N PHE A 108 15.32 1.68 -8.86
CA PHE A 108 16.08 2.13 -7.70
C PHE A 108 16.54 0.92 -6.89
N GLN A 109 17.86 0.77 -6.68
CA GLN A 109 18.44 -0.36 -5.95
C GLN A 109 18.28 -0.14 -4.45
N ILE A 110 17.62 -1.08 -3.77
CA ILE A 110 17.42 -1.05 -2.31
C ILE A 110 18.50 -1.85 -1.60
N SER A 111 18.83 -3.02 -2.12
CA SER A 111 19.86 -3.92 -1.59
C SER A 111 20.54 -4.69 -2.73
N LYS A 112 21.42 -5.61 -2.40
CA LYS A 112 22.08 -6.47 -3.41
C LYS A 112 21.07 -7.26 -4.27
N ASN A 113 19.98 -7.73 -3.65
CA ASN A 113 19.05 -8.67 -4.26
C ASN A 113 17.68 -8.06 -4.58
N ILE A 114 17.41 -6.82 -4.14
CA ILE A 114 16.11 -6.17 -4.27
C ILE A 114 16.27 -4.79 -4.91
N ARG A 115 15.46 -4.53 -5.94
CA ARG A 115 15.27 -3.20 -6.50
C ARG A 115 13.80 -2.90 -6.68
N ILE A 116 13.46 -1.62 -6.68
CA ILE A 116 12.09 -1.16 -6.80
C ILE A 116 11.93 -0.21 -7.99
N LYS A 117 10.71 -0.10 -8.48
CA LYS A 117 10.34 0.86 -9.53
C LYS A 117 8.96 1.42 -9.19
N SER A 118 8.92 2.73 -8.97
CA SER A 118 7.67 3.45 -8.68
C SER A 118 7.03 3.97 -9.97
N PHE A 119 5.70 4.10 -9.95
CA PHE A 119 4.91 4.68 -11.03
C PHE A 119 3.88 5.61 -10.40
N SER A 120 4.07 6.91 -10.55
CA SER A 120 3.06 7.91 -10.20
C SER A 120 2.01 8.01 -11.28
N ASP A 121 0.75 8.10 -10.91
CA ASP A 121 -0.33 8.37 -11.85
C ASP A 121 -0.85 9.81 -11.73
N TRP A 122 -1.69 10.21 -12.67
CA TRP A 122 -2.24 11.56 -12.69
C TRP A 122 -3.25 11.82 -11.59
N ASN A 123 -3.77 10.78 -10.93
CA ASN A 123 -4.66 10.87 -9.76
C ASN A 123 -3.89 11.05 -8.44
N GLN A 124 -2.56 11.19 -8.51
CA GLN A 124 -1.65 11.31 -7.36
C GLN A 124 -1.56 10.06 -6.48
N ASP A 125 -2.00 8.92 -7.01
CA ASP A 125 -1.65 7.62 -6.49
C ASP A 125 -0.31 7.17 -7.06
N SER A 126 0.27 6.18 -6.45
CA SER A 126 1.41 5.48 -7.03
C SER A 126 1.36 3.99 -6.77
N SER A 127 1.98 3.25 -7.67
CA SER A 127 2.17 1.81 -7.55
C SER A 127 3.66 1.48 -7.54
N LEU A 128 3.99 0.31 -6.99
CA LEU A 128 5.36 -0.13 -6.83
C LEU A 128 5.58 -1.50 -7.43
N LEU A 129 6.57 -1.65 -8.29
CA LEU A 129 7.16 -2.94 -8.63
C LEU A 129 8.36 -3.21 -7.74
N VAL A 130 8.41 -4.40 -7.14
CA VAL A 130 9.55 -4.89 -6.38
C VAL A 130 10.10 -6.13 -7.08
N GLU A 131 11.32 -6.03 -7.58
CA GLU A 131 12.03 -7.18 -8.12
C GLU A 131 12.90 -7.81 -7.04
N ILE A 132 12.79 -9.13 -6.88
CA ILE A 132 13.59 -9.92 -5.95
C ILE A 132 14.38 -10.96 -6.75
N LEU A 133 15.72 -10.98 -6.58
CA LEU A 133 16.66 -11.94 -7.20
C LEU A 133 16.56 -12.01 -8.73
N LYS A 134 16.01 -10.98 -9.42
CA LYS A 134 15.71 -10.98 -10.87
C LYS A 134 14.79 -12.12 -11.32
N LYS A 135 14.12 -12.80 -10.41
CA LYS A 135 13.27 -13.95 -10.64
C LYS A 135 11.82 -13.69 -10.29
N ASP A 136 11.59 -12.99 -9.18
CA ASP A 136 10.29 -12.75 -8.63
C ASP A 136 9.93 -11.27 -8.72
N ILE A 137 8.65 -10.96 -8.94
CA ILE A 137 8.13 -9.60 -9.01
C ILE A 137 6.90 -9.47 -8.12
N ILE A 138 6.89 -8.45 -7.29
CA ILE A 138 5.71 -8.04 -6.52
C ILE A 138 5.19 -6.77 -7.18
N PHE A 139 3.94 -6.77 -7.55
CA PHE A 139 3.21 -5.59 -7.97
C PHE A 139 2.31 -5.12 -6.82
N ASN A 140 2.80 -4.16 -6.08
CA ASN A 140 2.03 -3.46 -5.07
C ASN A 140 1.21 -2.35 -5.77
N LEU A 141 -0.01 -2.68 -6.13
CA LEU A 141 -0.98 -1.76 -6.72
C LEU A 141 -1.76 -1.03 -5.63
N ASN A 142 -1.80 -1.61 -4.43
CA ASN A 142 -2.52 -1.06 -3.30
C ASN A 142 -4.00 -0.80 -3.63
N ASP A 143 -4.52 0.38 -3.38
CA ASP A 143 -5.85 0.85 -3.77
C ASP A 143 -5.86 1.67 -5.07
N GLY A 144 -4.69 1.92 -5.65
CA GLY A 144 -4.52 2.62 -6.91
C GLY A 144 -4.95 1.84 -8.16
N GLN A 145 -4.83 2.48 -9.31
CA GLN A 145 -5.21 1.93 -10.61
C GLN A 145 -4.05 1.89 -11.63
N ALA A 146 -2.89 2.43 -11.31
CA ALA A 146 -1.72 2.58 -12.20
C ALA A 146 -2.08 3.24 -13.54
N LEU A 147 -2.83 4.34 -13.47
CA LEU A 147 -3.33 5.08 -14.63
C LEU A 147 -2.17 5.60 -15.49
N GLY A 148 -2.26 5.34 -16.79
CA GLY A 148 -1.21 5.68 -17.75
C GLY A 148 -0.07 4.67 -17.86
N TRP A 149 0.10 3.75 -16.90
CA TRP A 149 1.24 2.83 -16.83
C TRP A 149 0.90 1.35 -17.09
N SER A 150 -0.38 1.02 -17.24
CA SER A 150 -0.85 -0.38 -17.30
C SER A 150 -0.13 -1.22 -18.35
N SER A 151 0.08 -0.67 -19.56
CA SER A 151 0.76 -1.40 -20.65
C SER A 151 2.23 -1.68 -20.31
N GLU A 152 2.93 -0.68 -19.77
CA GLU A 152 4.35 -0.81 -19.43
C GLU A 152 4.56 -1.78 -18.27
N ILE A 153 3.77 -1.65 -17.21
CA ILE A 153 3.82 -2.55 -16.05
C ILE A 153 3.57 -4.00 -16.47
N LYS A 154 2.56 -4.27 -17.30
CA LYS A 154 2.28 -5.61 -17.82
C LYS A 154 3.44 -6.20 -18.64
N LYS A 155 4.14 -5.37 -19.44
CA LYS A 155 5.33 -5.80 -20.18
C LYS A 155 6.46 -6.20 -19.23
N ILE A 156 6.63 -5.49 -18.12
CA ILE A 156 7.66 -5.82 -17.12
C ILE A 156 7.29 -7.11 -16.40
N ILE A 157 6.08 -7.19 -15.84
CA ILE A 157 5.61 -8.32 -15.01
C ILE A 157 5.75 -9.67 -15.73
N LYS A 158 5.43 -9.74 -17.00
CA LYS A 158 5.46 -11.00 -17.79
C LYS A 158 6.85 -11.66 -17.87
N ASN A 159 7.92 -10.92 -17.59
CA ASN A 159 9.29 -11.44 -17.69
C ASN A 159 9.72 -12.21 -16.43
N TYR A 160 8.87 -12.27 -15.39
CA TYR A 160 9.20 -12.92 -14.12
C TYR A 160 8.47 -14.25 -13.96
N GLN A 161 9.09 -15.17 -13.22
CA GLN A 161 8.52 -16.47 -12.95
C GLN A 161 7.39 -16.39 -11.93
N ASN A 162 7.65 -15.80 -10.77
CA ASN A 162 6.66 -15.61 -9.70
C ASN A 162 6.22 -14.15 -9.69
N ARG A 163 4.91 -13.93 -9.82
CA ARG A 163 4.30 -12.63 -10.03
C ARG A 163 3.17 -12.44 -9.03
N PHE A 164 3.44 -11.63 -8.01
CA PHE A 164 2.52 -11.36 -6.92
C PHE A 164 1.76 -10.07 -7.20
N LEU A 165 0.44 -10.08 -7.01
CA LEU A 165 -0.39 -8.89 -7.01
C LEU A 165 -0.84 -8.59 -5.58
N LEU A 166 -0.44 -7.44 -5.06
CA LEU A 166 -0.93 -6.86 -3.82
C LEU A 166 -1.94 -5.77 -4.18
N ARG A 167 -3.18 -5.95 -3.78
CA ARG A 167 -4.25 -5.01 -4.12
C ARG A 167 -5.36 -5.04 -3.09
N LEU A 168 -6.07 -3.93 -2.99
CA LEU A 168 -7.34 -3.78 -2.30
C LEU A 168 -8.30 -4.91 -2.68
N ILE A 169 -8.82 -5.63 -1.69
CA ILE A 169 -9.77 -6.74 -1.88
C ILE A 169 -11.20 -6.34 -1.53
N SER A 170 -11.38 -5.37 -0.63
CA SER A 170 -12.68 -4.93 -0.15
C SER A 170 -13.06 -3.53 -0.68
N TRP A 171 -14.20 -3.07 -0.26
CA TRP A 171 -14.74 -1.75 -0.55
C TRP A 171 -14.36 -0.83 0.61
N GLY A 172 -13.31 -0.05 0.46
CA GLY A 172 -12.83 0.91 1.45
C GLY A 172 -13.03 2.33 0.97
N ASP A 173 -14.26 2.71 0.65
CA ASP A 173 -14.59 4.05 0.19
C ASP A 173 -15.35 4.89 1.24
N ALA A 174 -15.56 6.14 0.94
CA ALA A 174 -16.26 7.08 1.83
C ALA A 174 -17.73 6.68 2.10
N ASP A 175 -18.34 5.90 1.21
CA ASP A 175 -19.71 5.42 1.39
C ASP A 175 -19.83 4.44 2.56
N MET A 176 -18.70 3.84 2.94
CA MET A 176 -18.59 2.97 4.12
C MET A 176 -18.65 3.74 5.45
N ILE A 177 -18.69 5.06 5.45
CA ILE A 177 -18.89 5.87 6.65
C ILE A 177 -20.36 5.95 7.03
N ASN A 178 -21.26 5.80 6.08
CA ASN A 178 -22.71 5.91 6.25
C ASN A 178 -23.37 4.54 6.11
N PHE A 179 -23.20 3.68 7.10
CA PHE A 179 -23.83 2.35 7.09
C PHE A 179 -25.33 2.37 7.40
N TYR A 180 -25.85 3.49 7.89
CA TYR A 180 -27.25 3.59 8.32
C TYR A 180 -27.86 4.89 7.79
N ASP A 181 -29.10 4.81 7.36
CA ASP A 181 -29.89 5.98 7.00
C ASP A 181 -30.45 6.69 8.25
N HIS A 182 -31.20 7.78 8.03
CA HIS A 182 -31.83 8.56 9.11
C HIS A 182 -32.97 7.82 9.85
N HIS A 183 -33.32 6.61 9.42
CA HIS A 183 -34.25 5.70 10.08
C HIS A 183 -33.52 4.52 10.76
N ASP A 184 -32.21 4.59 10.93
CA ASP A 184 -31.35 3.52 11.46
C ASP A 184 -31.39 2.21 10.64
N LYS A 185 -31.76 2.29 9.36
CA LYS A 185 -31.75 1.16 8.45
C LYS A 185 -30.38 0.99 7.81
N PHE A 186 -29.85 -0.24 7.83
CA PHE A 186 -28.58 -0.56 7.20
C PHE A 186 -28.59 -0.29 5.69
N ILE A 187 -27.57 0.42 5.22
CA ILE A 187 -27.33 0.73 3.81
C ILE A 187 -26.19 -0.14 3.30
N LEU A 188 -26.48 -1.01 2.34
CA LEU A 188 -25.44 -1.78 1.66
C LEU A 188 -24.81 -0.90 0.56
N PRO A 189 -23.47 -0.74 0.50
CA PRO A 189 -22.82 -0.01 -0.58
C PRO A 189 -23.18 -0.60 -1.95
N LEU A 190 -23.56 0.23 -2.90
CA LEU A 190 -23.95 -0.18 -4.26
C LEU A 190 -22.91 -1.05 -4.97
N ALA A 191 -21.62 -0.76 -4.71
CA ALA A 191 -20.52 -1.53 -5.25
C ALA A 191 -20.48 -2.97 -4.72
N ALA A 192 -20.81 -3.18 -3.44
CA ALA A 192 -20.85 -4.51 -2.81
C ALA A 192 -22.01 -5.38 -3.36
N GLU A 193 -23.12 -4.76 -3.78
CA GLU A 193 -24.26 -5.50 -4.36
C GLU A 193 -23.95 -6.12 -5.73
N LYS A 194 -23.06 -5.48 -6.51
CA LYS A 194 -22.89 -5.79 -7.94
C LYS A 194 -21.76 -6.75 -8.26
N LYS A 195 -20.72 -6.82 -7.41
CA LYS A 195 -19.52 -7.63 -7.69
C LYS A 195 -18.94 -8.24 -6.41
N PRO A 196 -19.01 -9.55 -6.24
CA PRO A 196 -18.28 -10.22 -5.16
C PRO A 196 -16.79 -9.89 -5.20
N CYS A 197 -16.21 -9.50 -4.07
CA CYS A 197 -14.81 -9.09 -3.96
C CYS A 197 -13.84 -10.11 -4.59
N GLY A 198 -14.04 -11.40 -4.32
CA GLY A 198 -13.21 -12.47 -4.84
C GLY A 198 -13.20 -12.58 -6.36
N GLN A 199 -14.34 -12.39 -7.02
CA GLN A 199 -14.43 -12.41 -8.48
C GLN A 199 -13.69 -11.20 -9.10
N THR A 200 -13.87 -10.02 -8.52
CA THR A 200 -13.17 -8.81 -8.94
C THR A 200 -11.65 -8.97 -8.77
N TYR A 201 -11.22 -9.56 -7.66
CA TYR A 201 -9.82 -9.79 -7.41
C TYR A 201 -9.22 -10.82 -8.39
N ALA A 202 -9.91 -11.92 -8.66
CA ALA A 202 -9.49 -12.92 -9.64
C ALA A 202 -9.39 -12.35 -11.07
N TYR A 203 -10.33 -11.48 -11.44
CA TYR A 203 -10.27 -10.75 -12.71
C TYR A 203 -9.03 -9.85 -12.79
N ASN A 204 -8.75 -9.08 -11.73
CA ASN A 204 -7.57 -8.22 -11.67
C ASN A 204 -6.28 -9.02 -11.74
N LEU A 205 -6.16 -10.11 -10.98
CA LEU A 205 -5.01 -11.01 -11.02
C LEU A 205 -4.69 -11.45 -12.45
N LYS A 206 -5.70 -11.95 -13.15
CA LYS A 206 -5.58 -12.39 -14.55
C LYS A 206 -5.24 -11.23 -15.48
N SER A 207 -5.90 -10.08 -15.31
CA SER A 207 -5.70 -8.89 -16.14
C SER A 207 -4.28 -8.34 -16.05
N TRP A 208 -3.65 -8.41 -14.87
CA TRP A 208 -2.27 -8.00 -14.67
C TRP A 208 -1.24 -9.06 -15.03
N GLY A 209 -1.69 -10.28 -15.31
CA GLY A 209 -0.81 -11.41 -15.63
C GLY A 209 -0.03 -11.94 -14.44
N CYS A 210 -0.53 -11.70 -13.22
CA CYS A 210 0.05 -12.23 -12.00
C CYS A 210 -0.47 -13.65 -11.72
N ASN A 211 0.30 -14.45 -10.98
CA ASN A 211 -0.04 -15.83 -10.63
C ASN A 211 -0.27 -16.05 -9.13
N PHE A 212 0.08 -15.07 -8.30
CA PHE A 212 -0.19 -15.10 -6.87
C PHE A 212 -0.97 -13.86 -6.44
N ALA A 213 -2.08 -14.08 -5.72
CA ALA A 213 -2.92 -13.04 -5.15
C ALA A 213 -2.59 -12.85 -3.67
N VAL A 214 -2.33 -11.62 -3.27
CA VAL A 214 -2.12 -11.25 -1.87
C VAL A 214 -3.13 -10.16 -1.51
N PRO A 215 -4.17 -10.47 -0.72
CA PRO A 215 -5.10 -9.46 -0.21
C PRO A 215 -4.35 -8.36 0.54
N PHE A 216 -4.67 -7.10 0.25
CA PHE A 216 -3.91 -5.97 0.72
C PHE A 216 -4.81 -4.75 0.86
N SER A 217 -4.42 -3.76 1.68
CA SER A 217 -5.13 -2.49 1.80
C SER A 217 -6.62 -2.58 2.21
N SER A 218 -6.99 -3.60 3.00
CA SER A 218 -8.39 -3.86 3.38
C SER A 218 -8.54 -4.49 4.76
N MET A 219 -7.51 -4.42 5.59
CA MET A 219 -7.48 -5.11 6.89
C MET A 219 -7.76 -4.15 8.06
N HIS A 220 -8.59 -3.16 7.84
CA HIS A 220 -9.10 -2.25 8.86
C HIS A 220 -10.50 -2.66 9.34
N ARG A 221 -10.92 -2.06 10.44
CA ARG A 221 -12.29 -2.10 10.95
C ARG A 221 -12.74 -0.69 11.29
N TYR A 222 -14.04 -0.47 11.33
CA TYR A 222 -14.60 0.77 11.83
C TYR A 222 -14.62 0.72 13.36
N VAL A 223 -14.13 1.77 14.00
CA VAL A 223 -13.96 1.82 15.47
C VAL A 223 -14.66 3.00 16.14
N ARG A 224 -15.24 3.92 15.37
CA ARG A 224 -16.07 5.00 15.92
C ARG A 224 -17.43 4.50 16.40
N ASP A 225 -17.91 5.03 17.51
CA ASP A 225 -19.20 4.65 18.09
C ASP A 225 -20.39 4.89 17.13
N ASP A 226 -20.32 5.96 16.33
CA ASP A 226 -21.33 6.28 15.31
C ASP A 226 -21.26 5.35 14.07
N SER A 227 -20.22 4.56 13.93
CA SER A 227 -20.08 3.53 12.88
C SER A 227 -20.39 2.11 13.37
N LEU A 228 -20.63 1.91 14.66
CA LEU A 228 -20.79 0.60 15.29
C LEU A 228 -22.26 0.22 15.58
N ARG A 229 -23.24 0.93 15.03
CA ARG A 229 -24.68 0.68 15.26
C ARG A 229 -25.14 -0.68 14.76
#